data_aafe42ef0897de0c05129135bc788316
#
_entry.id   aafe42ef0897de0c05129135bc788316
#
_cell.length_a   1.000
_cell.length_b   1.000
_cell.length_c   1.000
_cell.angle_alpha   90.00
_cell.angle_beta   90.00
_cell.angle_gamma   90.00
#
_symmetry.space_group_name_H-M   'P 1'
#
loop_
_entity.id
_entity.type
_entity.pdbx_description
1 polymer ?
#
loop_
_entity_poly.entity_id
_entity_poly.type
_entity_poly.pdbx_seq_one_letter_code
_entity_poly.pdbx_strand_id
1 'polypeptide(L)'
;HPRVRRQRQMCIRDRFTGIHVLIWMVGLGTLLAGAIGVSNIMMVTVKERTTEIGIRRAIGARPKDILQQILSESMVLTTIAGMAGISFGVLILQLMEIGVNSGKDHYSHFQVSFGMAIGTCLLLVTLGLLAGLAPAYRAMAIRPIEAIRDE
;
A
#
# COMPACT_ATOMS: atom_id res chain seq x y z
N HIS A 1 23.39 20.48 38.64
CA HIS A 1 22.82 19.15 38.91
C HIS A 1 22.64 18.32 37.64
N PRO A 2 23.62 17.48 37.28
CA PRO A 2 23.60 16.69 36.03
C PRO A 2 22.50 15.59 36.03
N ARG A 3 22.06 15.13 37.19
CA ARG A 3 21.04 14.08 37.35
C ARG A 3 19.67 14.51 36.84
N VAL A 4 19.25 15.74 37.15
CA VAL A 4 17.93 16.27 36.72
C VAL A 4 17.87 16.47 35.19
N ARG A 5 18.98 16.84 34.55
CA ARG A 5 19.08 16.95 33.08
C ARG A 5 18.93 15.60 32.41
N ARG A 6 19.54 14.52 32.92
CA ARG A 6 19.40 13.17 32.38
C ARG A 6 17.97 12.63 32.52
N GLN A 7 17.32 12.87 33.66
CA GLN A 7 15.92 12.44 33.81
C GLN A 7 14.97 13.16 32.86
N ARG A 8 15.12 14.47 32.64
CA ARG A 8 14.32 15.19 31.62
C ARG A 8 14.56 14.68 30.21
N GLN A 9 15.80 14.38 29.84
CA GLN A 9 16.12 13.84 28.53
C GLN A 9 15.58 12.40 28.34
N MET A 10 15.57 11.56 29.39
CA MET A 10 14.94 10.25 29.35
C MET A 10 13.41 10.35 29.14
N CYS A 11 12.71 11.15 29.92
CA CYS A 11 11.26 11.30 29.79
C CYS A 11 10.83 11.88 28.42
N ILE A 12 11.61 12.81 27.85
CA ILE A 12 11.34 13.36 26.53
C ILE A 12 11.57 12.29 25.46
N ARG A 13 12.64 11.52 25.55
CA ARG A 13 12.99 10.46 24.61
C ARG A 13 11.97 9.32 24.62
N ASP A 14 11.47 8.92 25.81
CA ASP A 14 10.44 7.89 25.93
C ASP A 14 9.10 8.34 25.33
N ARG A 15 8.73 9.62 25.47
CA ARG A 15 7.54 10.18 24.82
C ARG A 15 7.66 10.18 23.29
N PHE A 16 8.82 10.58 22.75
CA PHE A 16 9.05 10.53 21.32
C PHE A 16 9.03 9.10 20.79
N THR A 17 9.58 8.13 21.51
CA THR A 17 9.53 6.71 21.14
C THR A 17 8.09 6.19 21.10
N GLY A 18 7.26 6.56 22.09
CA GLY A 18 5.84 6.19 22.11
C GLY A 18 5.05 6.76 20.92
N ILE A 19 5.30 8.01 20.56
CA ILE A 19 4.68 8.63 19.38
C ILE A 19 5.12 7.94 18.08
N HIS A 20 6.42 7.62 17.94
CA HIS A 20 6.92 6.90 16.79
C HIS A 20 6.27 5.52 16.64
N VAL A 21 6.14 4.75 17.73
CA VAL A 21 5.48 3.44 17.71
C VAL A 21 4.01 3.57 17.30
N LEU A 22 3.29 4.57 17.81
CA LEU A 22 1.91 4.84 17.42
C LEU A 22 1.80 5.17 15.91
N ILE A 23 2.65 6.04 15.40
CA ILE A 23 2.68 6.41 13.96
C ILE A 23 2.91 5.16 13.11
N TRP A 24 3.87 4.31 13.49
CA TRP A 24 4.14 3.06 12.79
C TRP A 24 2.97 2.08 12.84
N MET A 25 2.32 1.92 14.00
CA MET A 25 1.15 1.04 14.13
C MET A 25 -0.02 1.52 13.26
N VAL A 26 -0.34 2.81 13.31
CA VAL A 26 -1.42 3.38 12.50
C VAL A 26 -1.07 3.30 11.01
N GLY A 27 0.17 3.65 10.64
CA GLY A 27 0.62 3.60 9.24
C GLY A 27 0.58 2.18 8.65
N LEU A 28 1.11 1.19 9.36
CA LEU A 28 1.05 -0.20 8.93
C LEU A 28 -0.38 -0.73 8.91
N GLY A 29 -1.19 -0.37 9.91
CA GLY A 29 -2.60 -0.78 9.97
C GLY A 29 -3.40 -0.25 8.77
N THR A 30 -3.23 1.01 8.40
CA THR A 30 -3.91 1.61 7.23
C THR A 30 -3.44 1.00 5.91
N LEU A 31 -2.14 0.71 5.77
CA LEU A 31 -1.59 0.03 4.58
C LEU A 31 -2.15 -1.39 4.43
N LEU A 32 -2.22 -2.15 5.51
CA LEU A 32 -2.82 -3.49 5.51
C LEU A 32 -4.31 -3.44 5.18
N ALA A 33 -5.06 -2.51 5.76
CA ALA A 33 -6.47 -2.31 5.45
C ALA A 33 -6.68 -1.97 3.97
N GLY A 34 -5.83 -1.12 3.40
CA GLY A 34 -5.82 -0.80 1.97
C GLY A 34 -5.53 -2.01 1.08
N ALA A 35 -4.52 -2.82 1.44
CA ALA A 35 -4.18 -4.05 0.73
C ALA A 35 -5.32 -5.07 0.74
N ILE A 36 -5.99 -5.25 1.88
CA ILE A 36 -7.18 -6.11 2.00
C ILE A 36 -8.32 -5.57 1.14
N GLY A 37 -8.54 -4.25 1.14
CA GLY A 37 -9.55 -3.59 0.30
C GLY A 37 -9.33 -3.86 -1.19
N VAL A 38 -8.12 -3.68 -1.68
CA VAL A 38 -7.74 -3.99 -3.08
C VAL A 38 -7.96 -5.47 -3.38
N SER A 39 -7.52 -6.37 -2.49
CA SER A 39 -7.71 -7.80 -2.64
C SER A 39 -9.19 -8.19 -2.74
N ASN A 40 -10.06 -7.59 -1.92
CA ASN A 40 -11.51 -7.84 -1.93
C ASN A 40 -12.15 -7.38 -3.25
N ILE A 41 -11.79 -6.18 -3.76
CA ILE A 41 -12.28 -5.68 -5.05
C ILE A 41 -11.85 -6.61 -6.19
N MET A 42 -10.58 -6.99 -6.21
CA MET A 42 -10.06 -7.91 -7.22
C MET A 42 -10.73 -9.30 -7.16
N MET A 43 -11.08 -9.78 -5.95
CA MET A 43 -11.84 -11.02 -5.78
C MET A 43 -13.22 -10.97 -6.47
N VAL A 44 -13.92 -9.84 -6.33
CA VAL A 44 -15.22 -9.62 -6.99
C VAL A 44 -15.02 -9.58 -8.51
N THR A 45 -14.05 -8.82 -8.99
CA THR A 45 -13.73 -8.72 -10.42
C THR A 45 -13.40 -10.08 -11.03
N VAL A 46 -12.62 -10.93 -10.33
CA VAL A 46 -12.33 -12.31 -10.78
C VAL A 46 -13.59 -13.15 -10.87
N LYS A 47 -14.53 -13.01 -9.90
CA LYS A 47 -15.81 -13.71 -9.94
C LYS A 47 -16.67 -13.28 -11.13
N GLU A 48 -16.77 -11.98 -11.40
CA GLU A 48 -17.53 -11.44 -12.54
C GLU A 48 -16.97 -11.91 -13.89
N ARG A 49 -15.65 -12.10 -13.97
CA ARG A 49 -14.95 -12.58 -15.18
C ARG A 49 -14.70 -14.10 -15.20
N THR A 50 -15.35 -14.86 -14.32
CA THR A 50 -15.11 -16.32 -14.21
C THR A 50 -15.37 -17.04 -15.51
N THR A 51 -16.44 -16.71 -16.23
CA THR A 51 -16.81 -17.33 -17.53
C THR A 51 -15.74 -17.03 -18.59
N GLU A 52 -15.28 -15.77 -18.68
CA GLU A 52 -14.22 -15.37 -19.62
C GLU A 52 -12.91 -16.12 -19.35
N ILE A 53 -12.51 -16.21 -18.09
CA ILE A 53 -11.32 -16.95 -17.65
C ILE A 53 -11.47 -18.45 -17.96
N GLY A 54 -12.67 -19.00 -17.73
CA GLY A 54 -13.00 -20.40 -18.04
C GLY A 54 -12.87 -20.71 -19.53
N ILE A 55 -13.40 -19.86 -20.40
CA ILE A 55 -13.29 -19.99 -21.86
C ILE A 55 -11.82 -19.92 -22.31
N ARG A 56 -11.06 -18.95 -21.82
CA ARG A 56 -9.62 -18.84 -22.14
C ARG A 56 -8.85 -20.10 -21.74
N ARG A 57 -9.17 -20.69 -20.59
CA ARG A 57 -8.55 -21.95 -20.15
C ARG A 57 -8.99 -23.14 -21.01
N ALA A 58 -10.24 -23.18 -21.44
CA ALA A 58 -10.75 -24.24 -22.33
C ALA A 58 -10.05 -24.20 -23.69
N ILE A 59 -9.69 -23.02 -24.21
CA ILE A 59 -8.97 -22.83 -25.46
C ILE A 59 -7.46 -23.14 -25.31
N GLY A 60 -6.96 -23.37 -24.07
CA GLY A 60 -5.58 -23.78 -23.81
C GLY A 60 -4.68 -22.73 -23.17
N ALA A 61 -5.22 -21.62 -22.63
CA ALA A 61 -4.43 -20.65 -21.88
C ALA A 61 -3.81 -21.28 -20.62
N ARG A 62 -2.53 -21.00 -20.41
CA ARG A 62 -1.82 -21.51 -19.23
C ARG A 62 -2.29 -20.79 -17.96
N PRO A 63 -2.41 -21.49 -16.83
CA PRO A 63 -2.76 -20.85 -15.54
C PRO A 63 -1.84 -19.69 -15.16
N LYS A 64 -0.57 -19.77 -15.58
CA LYS A 64 0.43 -18.72 -15.33
C LYS A 64 0.14 -17.41 -16.06
N ASP A 65 -0.46 -17.47 -17.24
CA ASP A 65 -0.79 -16.29 -18.04
C ASP A 65 -1.90 -15.48 -17.35
N ILE A 66 -2.88 -16.18 -16.78
CA ILE A 66 -3.96 -15.58 -15.99
C ILE A 66 -3.42 -14.97 -14.69
N LEU A 67 -2.52 -15.69 -13.99
CA LEU A 67 -1.85 -15.19 -12.80
C LEU A 67 -1.11 -13.88 -13.10
N GLN A 68 -0.31 -13.88 -14.15
CA GLN A 68 0.50 -12.72 -14.55
C GLN A 68 -0.39 -11.52 -14.92
N GLN A 69 -1.50 -11.76 -15.59
CA GLN A 69 -2.46 -10.71 -15.94
C GLN A 69 -3.04 -10.04 -14.69
N ILE A 70 -3.53 -10.81 -13.71
CA ILE A 70 -4.12 -10.28 -12.48
C ILE A 70 -3.07 -9.58 -11.62
N LEU A 71 -1.86 -10.14 -11.52
CA LEU A 71 -0.77 -9.49 -10.79
C LEU A 71 -0.36 -8.18 -11.45
N SER A 72 -0.27 -8.12 -12.79
CA SER A 72 0.07 -6.87 -13.48
C SER A 72 -1.00 -5.80 -13.28
N GLU A 73 -2.28 -6.17 -13.29
CA GLU A 73 -3.38 -5.25 -13.01
C GLU A 73 -3.30 -4.68 -11.59
N SER A 74 -3.08 -5.51 -10.58
CA SER A 74 -2.91 -5.05 -9.20
C SER A 74 -1.67 -4.17 -9.01
N MET A 75 -0.56 -4.48 -9.70
CA MET A 75 0.66 -3.67 -9.68
C MET A 75 0.44 -2.28 -10.29
N VAL A 76 -0.23 -2.19 -11.42
CA VAL A 76 -0.54 -0.92 -12.08
C VAL A 76 -1.42 -0.05 -11.17
N LEU A 77 -2.48 -0.62 -10.61
CA LEU A 77 -3.37 0.10 -9.68
C LEU A 77 -2.60 0.60 -8.44
N THR A 78 -1.79 -0.26 -7.83
CA THR A 78 -1.00 0.12 -6.64
C THR A 78 0.03 1.18 -6.97
N THR A 79 0.67 1.12 -8.13
CA THR A 79 1.66 2.11 -8.55
C THR A 79 1.02 3.48 -8.78
N ILE A 80 -0.10 3.54 -9.50
CA ILE A 80 -0.82 4.80 -9.76
C ILE A 80 -1.32 5.39 -8.44
N ALA A 81 -1.98 4.59 -7.59
CA ALA A 81 -2.48 5.03 -6.30
C ALA A 81 -1.34 5.47 -5.37
N GLY A 82 -0.23 4.74 -5.36
CA GLY A 82 0.95 5.05 -4.57
C GLY A 82 1.61 6.37 -4.99
N MET A 83 1.79 6.60 -6.29
CA MET A 83 2.32 7.86 -6.81
C MET A 83 1.39 9.04 -6.48
N ALA A 84 0.09 8.88 -6.65
CA ALA A 84 -0.88 9.88 -6.27
C ALA A 84 -0.85 10.18 -4.77
N GLY A 85 -0.76 9.15 -3.92
CA GLY A 85 -0.66 9.30 -2.47
C GLY A 85 0.61 10.00 -2.02
N ILE A 86 1.77 9.65 -2.57
CA ILE A 86 3.04 10.33 -2.27
C ILE A 86 2.99 11.78 -2.70
N SER A 87 2.51 12.07 -3.92
CA SER A 87 2.40 13.43 -4.43
C SER A 87 1.49 14.29 -3.56
N PHE A 88 0.35 13.75 -3.16
CA PHE A 88 -0.60 14.42 -2.27
C PHE A 88 -0.02 14.64 -0.86
N GLY A 89 0.70 13.66 -0.32
CA GLY A 89 1.38 13.78 0.97
C GLY A 89 2.45 14.87 0.98
N VAL A 90 3.28 14.94 -0.07
CA VAL A 90 4.29 16.00 -0.22
C VAL A 90 3.64 17.38 -0.34
N LEU A 91 2.54 17.48 -1.09
CA LEU A 91 1.80 18.73 -1.24
C LEU A 91 1.25 19.22 0.11
N ILE A 92 0.69 18.34 0.92
CA ILE A 92 0.21 18.70 2.28
C ILE A 92 1.37 19.16 3.16
N LEU A 93 2.51 18.47 3.13
CA LEU A 93 3.69 18.88 3.91
C LEU A 93 4.18 20.27 3.50
N GLN A 94 4.20 20.60 2.22
CA GLN A 94 4.57 21.94 1.74
C GLN A 94 3.59 23.01 2.20
N LEU A 95 2.27 22.73 2.14
CA LEU A 95 1.26 23.68 2.62
C LEU A 95 1.41 23.93 4.14
N MET A 96 1.69 22.88 4.92
CA MET A 96 1.94 23.01 6.34
C MET A 96 3.22 23.84 6.63
N GLU A 97 4.28 23.62 5.85
CA GLU A 97 5.53 24.38 5.97
C GLU A 97 5.29 25.87 5.74
N ILE A 98 4.57 26.24 4.70
CA ILE A 98 4.18 27.64 4.41
C ILE A 98 3.36 28.23 5.57
N GLY A 99 2.37 27.48 6.08
CA GLY A 99 1.51 27.92 7.17
C GLY A 99 2.27 28.14 8.49
N VAL A 100 3.20 27.28 8.82
CA VAL A 100 4.01 27.36 10.07
C VAL A 100 5.07 28.46 9.97
N ASN A 101 5.66 28.67 8.79
CA ASN A 101 6.74 29.65 8.59
C ASN A 101 6.24 31.06 8.34
N SER A 102 4.93 31.29 8.14
CA SER A 102 4.31 32.60 7.86
C SER A 102 4.36 33.59 9.04
N GLY A 103 5.24 33.47 9.99
CA GLY A 103 5.37 34.42 11.11
C GLY A 103 6.50 34.15 12.08
N LYS A 104 7.49 33.33 11.71
CA LYS A 104 8.59 32.94 12.63
C LYS A 104 9.95 33.06 11.94
N ASP A 105 10.94 33.60 12.69
CA ASP A 105 12.34 33.67 12.28
C ASP A 105 13.05 32.29 12.24
N HIS A 106 12.33 31.21 12.56
CA HIS A 106 12.86 29.84 12.55
C HIS A 106 12.17 29.04 11.46
N TYR A 107 12.88 28.76 10.40
CA TYR A 107 12.39 27.94 9.28
C TYR A 107 12.43 26.46 9.66
N SER A 108 11.26 25.84 9.71
CA SER A 108 11.11 24.38 9.85
C SER A 108 11.01 23.76 8.45
N HIS A 109 12.07 23.09 8.01
CA HIS A 109 12.08 22.39 6.72
C HIS A 109 11.58 20.95 6.89
N PHE A 110 10.42 20.66 6.32
CA PHE A 110 9.90 19.30 6.24
C PHE A 110 10.41 18.65 4.94
N GLN A 111 11.62 18.09 4.96
CA GLN A 111 12.18 17.42 3.81
C GLN A 111 11.95 15.90 3.87
N VAL A 112 11.38 15.35 2.82
CA VAL A 112 11.31 13.90 2.63
C VAL A 112 12.66 13.43 2.10
N SER A 113 13.35 12.58 2.86
CA SER A 113 14.60 11.98 2.42
C SER A 113 14.37 11.08 1.20
N PHE A 114 15.28 11.13 0.23
CA PHE A 114 15.24 10.26 -0.95
C PHE A 114 15.19 8.76 -0.58
N GLY A 115 15.92 8.36 0.47
CA GLY A 115 15.87 7.00 1.00
C GLY A 115 14.48 6.61 1.53
N MET A 116 13.77 7.54 2.16
CA MET A 116 12.40 7.32 2.63
C MET A 116 11.43 7.15 1.45
N ALA A 117 11.57 7.95 0.40
CA ALA A 117 10.75 7.84 -0.80
C ALA A 117 10.94 6.46 -1.49
N ILE A 118 12.18 6.00 -1.65
CA ILE A 118 12.48 4.67 -2.21
C ILE A 118 11.92 3.58 -1.30
N GLY A 119 12.12 3.67 0.01
CA GLY A 119 11.60 2.70 0.97
C GLY A 119 10.08 2.57 0.91
N THR A 120 9.38 3.69 0.79
CA THR A 120 7.91 3.72 0.63
C THR A 120 7.49 3.10 -0.70
N CYS A 121 8.17 3.38 -1.81
CA CYS A 121 7.90 2.76 -3.09
C CYS A 121 8.06 1.23 -3.04
N LEU A 122 9.16 0.73 -2.47
CA LEU A 122 9.39 -0.70 -2.32
C LEU A 122 8.31 -1.37 -1.45
N LEU A 123 7.93 -0.73 -0.36
CA LEU A 123 6.87 -1.21 0.52
C LEU A 123 5.52 -1.27 -0.20
N LEU A 124 5.16 -0.25 -0.99
CA LEU A 124 3.93 -0.24 -1.78
C LEU A 124 3.92 -1.34 -2.84
N VAL A 125 5.03 -1.55 -3.55
CA VAL A 125 5.17 -2.63 -4.55
C VAL A 125 5.00 -4.00 -3.90
N THR A 126 5.65 -4.25 -2.76
CA THR A 126 5.50 -5.53 -2.05
C THR A 126 4.09 -5.76 -1.56
N LEU A 127 3.42 -4.75 -1.02
CA LEU A 127 2.02 -4.84 -0.60
C LEU A 127 1.07 -5.05 -1.78
N GLY A 128 1.30 -4.40 -2.91
CA GLY A 128 0.52 -4.60 -4.14
C GLY A 128 0.63 -6.02 -4.67
N LEU A 129 1.82 -6.60 -4.65
CA LEU A 129 2.04 -8.01 -5.00
C LEU A 129 1.29 -8.95 -4.05
N LEU A 130 1.42 -8.74 -2.74
CA LEU A 130 0.74 -9.57 -1.74
C LEU A 130 -0.78 -9.47 -1.85
N ALA A 131 -1.32 -8.27 -2.06
CA ALA A 131 -2.75 -8.05 -2.25
C ALA A 131 -3.29 -8.74 -3.51
N GLY A 132 -2.50 -8.78 -4.58
CA GLY A 132 -2.86 -9.45 -5.83
C GLY A 132 -2.73 -10.98 -5.81
N LEU A 133 -1.94 -11.56 -4.88
CA LEU A 133 -1.72 -13.00 -4.82
C LEU A 133 -3.00 -13.78 -4.52
N ALA A 134 -3.79 -13.36 -3.52
CA ALA A 134 -5.01 -14.07 -3.13
C ALA A 134 -6.04 -14.19 -4.27
N PRO A 135 -6.44 -13.10 -4.97
CA PRO A 135 -7.34 -13.20 -6.12
C PRO A 135 -6.72 -13.96 -7.29
N ALA A 136 -5.41 -13.84 -7.51
CA ALA A 136 -4.71 -14.54 -8.58
C ALA A 136 -4.70 -16.06 -8.37
N TYR A 137 -4.46 -16.53 -7.15
CA TYR A 137 -4.56 -17.96 -6.83
C TYR A 137 -5.99 -18.47 -7.00
N ARG A 138 -6.99 -17.69 -6.62
CA ARG A 138 -8.39 -18.06 -6.79
C ARG A 138 -8.79 -18.16 -8.26
N ALA A 139 -8.32 -17.25 -9.10
CA ALA A 139 -8.53 -17.32 -10.54
C ALA A 139 -7.90 -18.56 -11.18
N MET A 140 -6.72 -18.98 -10.71
CA MET A 140 -6.10 -20.23 -11.18
C MET A 140 -6.87 -21.49 -10.77
N ALA A 141 -7.58 -21.47 -9.67
CA ALA A 141 -8.37 -22.62 -9.19
C ALA A 141 -9.67 -22.84 -9.96
N ILE A 142 -10.11 -21.91 -10.81
CA ILE A 142 -11.35 -22.01 -11.59
C ILE A 142 -11.20 -23.16 -12.60
N ARG A 143 -12.09 -24.16 -12.51
CA ARG A 143 -12.15 -25.28 -13.45
C ARG A 143 -13.00 -24.89 -14.65
N PRO A 144 -12.56 -25.13 -15.89
CA PRO A 144 -13.30 -24.76 -17.12
C PRO A 144 -14.75 -25.33 -17.14
N ILE A 145 -14.92 -26.53 -16.60
CA ILE A 145 -16.22 -27.24 -16.60
C ILE A 145 -17.22 -26.56 -15.65
N GLU A 146 -16.79 -26.05 -14.50
CA GLU A 146 -17.64 -25.36 -13.54
C GLU A 146 -18.04 -23.96 -14.04
N ALA A 147 -17.12 -23.27 -14.71
CA ALA A 147 -17.36 -21.93 -15.25
C ALA A 147 -18.42 -21.85 -16.35
N ILE A 148 -18.68 -22.97 -17.05
CA ILE A 148 -19.66 -23.05 -18.15
C ILE A 148 -21.01 -23.61 -17.64
N ARG A 149 -21.03 -24.24 -16.47
CA ARG A 149 -22.22 -24.93 -15.93
C ARG A 149 -23.08 -24.05 -15.01
N ASP A 150 -22.56 -22.94 -14.56
CA ASP A 150 -23.23 -22.00 -13.63
C ASP A 150 -24.10 -20.94 -14.38
N GLU A 151 -24.58 -21.25 -15.59
CA GLU A 151 -25.72 -20.61 -16.24
C GLU A 151 -26.99 -21.51 -16.01
#